data_a5bcde4e12917fea42f30731cb63e4bf
#
_entry.id   a5bcde4e12917fea42f30731cb63e4bf
#
_cell.length_a   1.000
_cell.length_b   1.000
_cell.length_c   1.000
_cell.angle_alpha   90.00
_cell.angle_beta   90.00
_cell.angle_gamma   90.00
#
_symmetry.space_group_name_H-M   'P 1'
#
loop_
_entity.id
_entity.type
_entity.pdbx_description
1 polymer ?
#
loop_
_entity_poly.entity_id
_entity_poly.type
_entity_poly.pdbx_seq_one_letter_code
_entity_poly.pdbx_strand_id
1 'polypeptide(L)'
;AEQVDFISSYLPLARKAGESFRINPVVILAQAVIESGWGQSDLAREHHNFFGITAYGKKNVWWKGEGIELGAHSLRFRVYDTPQDSFMDYARLIRHAYTPAADASNNPQAFARSISYSRYISEVNGDNREAYRILLIKLCRQIEKIKD
;
A
#
# COMPACT_ATOMS: atom_id res chain seq x y z
N ALA A 1 14.77 3.12 -15.05
CA ALA A 1 14.16 2.16 -15.91
C ALA A 1 12.92 1.54 -15.26
N GLU A 2 13.00 0.32 -14.72
CA GLU A 2 11.79 -0.33 -14.15
C GLU A 2 11.15 0.46 -13.02
N GLN A 3 11.96 1.06 -12.15
CA GLN A 3 11.42 1.82 -11.02
C GLN A 3 10.76 3.11 -11.48
N VAL A 4 11.37 3.80 -12.45
CA VAL A 4 10.78 4.99 -13.03
C VAL A 4 9.46 4.64 -13.73
N ASP A 5 9.44 3.54 -14.46
CA ASP A 5 8.24 3.07 -15.17
C ASP A 5 7.12 2.74 -14.19
N PHE A 6 7.44 2.07 -13.07
CA PHE A 6 6.45 1.78 -12.04
C PHE A 6 5.86 3.08 -11.48
N ILE A 7 6.71 4.03 -11.12
CA ILE A 7 6.25 5.29 -10.55
C ILE A 7 5.37 6.02 -11.56
N SER A 8 5.82 6.13 -12.81
CA SER A 8 5.04 6.81 -13.85
C SER A 8 3.67 6.14 -14.08
N SER A 9 3.64 4.80 -14.05
CA SER A 9 2.41 4.06 -14.32
C SER A 9 1.41 4.13 -13.18
N TYR A 10 1.89 4.08 -11.93
CA TYR A 10 1.00 3.93 -10.77
C TYR A 10 0.82 5.19 -9.94
N LEU A 11 1.60 6.24 -10.16
CA LEU A 11 1.39 7.52 -9.49
C LEU A 11 -0.02 8.08 -9.75
N PRO A 12 -0.58 8.00 -10.97
CA PRO A 12 -1.95 8.46 -11.19
C PRO A 12 -2.97 7.72 -10.32
N LEU A 13 -2.77 6.41 -10.09
CA LEU A 13 -3.66 5.63 -9.23
C LEU A 13 -3.54 6.08 -7.77
N ALA A 14 -2.30 6.34 -7.33
CA ALA A 14 -2.05 6.83 -5.98
C ALA A 14 -2.65 8.22 -5.79
N ARG A 15 -2.56 9.09 -6.80
CA ARG A 15 -3.15 10.43 -6.74
C ARG A 15 -4.66 10.39 -6.60
N LYS A 16 -5.32 9.51 -7.37
CA LYS A 16 -6.78 9.37 -7.29
C LYS A 16 -7.21 8.87 -5.92
N ALA A 17 -6.53 7.85 -5.39
CA ALA A 17 -6.83 7.31 -4.08
C ALA A 17 -6.56 8.34 -2.98
N GLY A 18 -5.43 9.05 -3.08
CA GLY A 18 -5.05 10.06 -2.12
C GLY A 18 -6.01 11.24 -2.10
N GLU A 19 -6.48 11.66 -3.26
CA GLU A 19 -7.49 12.71 -3.37
C GLU A 19 -8.80 12.29 -2.71
N SER A 20 -9.23 11.05 -2.95
CA SER A 20 -10.48 10.54 -2.41
C SER A 20 -10.49 10.40 -0.88
N PHE A 21 -9.33 10.08 -0.29
CA PHE A 21 -9.25 9.78 1.15
C PHE A 21 -8.32 10.72 1.91
N ARG A 22 -7.85 11.79 1.28
CA ARG A 22 -6.98 12.80 1.90
C ARG A 22 -5.71 12.17 2.48
N ILE A 23 -5.00 11.46 1.63
CA ILE A 23 -3.71 10.85 1.97
C ILE A 23 -2.71 11.26 0.91
N ASN A 24 -1.50 11.59 1.33
CA ASN A 24 -0.42 11.94 0.41
C ASN A 24 -0.15 10.79 -0.57
N PRO A 25 -0.27 11.02 -1.88
CA PRO A 25 -0.05 9.94 -2.85
C PRO A 25 1.37 9.36 -2.81
N VAL A 26 2.34 10.12 -2.37
CA VAL A 26 3.72 9.63 -2.25
C VAL A 26 3.81 8.48 -1.26
N VAL A 27 3.17 8.61 -0.09
CA VAL A 27 3.20 7.52 0.91
C VAL A 27 2.39 6.32 0.45
N ILE A 28 1.29 6.53 -0.28
CA ILE A 28 0.51 5.44 -0.87
C ILE A 28 1.39 4.64 -1.82
N LEU A 29 2.05 5.34 -2.74
CA LEU A 29 2.88 4.68 -3.74
C LEU A 29 4.07 3.98 -3.11
N ALA A 30 4.68 4.58 -2.08
CA ALA A 30 5.80 3.96 -1.37
C ALA A 30 5.38 2.63 -0.72
N GLN A 31 4.20 2.57 -0.11
CA GLN A 31 3.72 1.30 0.45
C GLN A 31 3.40 0.29 -0.64
N ALA A 32 2.87 0.72 -1.77
CA ALA A 32 2.65 -0.17 -2.91
C ALA A 32 3.97 -0.79 -3.39
N VAL A 33 5.04 0.00 -3.45
CA VAL A 33 6.38 -0.50 -3.82
C VAL A 33 6.82 -1.61 -2.87
N ILE A 34 6.74 -1.37 -1.57
CA ILE A 34 7.19 -2.34 -0.57
C ILE A 34 6.37 -3.62 -0.65
N GLU A 35 5.04 -3.48 -0.67
CA GLU A 35 4.14 -4.63 -0.56
C GLU A 35 4.06 -5.47 -1.82
N SER A 36 4.31 -4.87 -2.98
CA SER A 36 4.22 -5.56 -4.27
C SER A 36 5.58 -5.88 -4.90
N GLY A 37 6.68 -5.46 -4.26
CA GLY A 37 8.00 -5.60 -4.86
C GLY A 37 8.07 -4.89 -6.21
N TRP A 38 7.72 -3.61 -6.24
CA TRP A 38 7.67 -2.82 -7.48
C TRP A 38 6.68 -3.40 -8.50
N GLY A 39 5.58 -3.98 -8.01
CA GLY A 39 4.55 -4.54 -8.88
C GLY A 39 4.89 -5.91 -9.47
N GLN A 40 5.98 -6.55 -9.03
CA GLN A 40 6.43 -7.81 -9.60
C GLN A 40 5.82 -9.04 -8.94
N SER A 41 5.19 -8.92 -7.78
CA SER A 41 4.58 -10.06 -7.11
C SER A 41 3.43 -10.65 -7.94
N ASP A 42 3.19 -11.95 -7.79
CA ASP A 42 2.05 -12.61 -8.43
C ASP A 42 0.74 -11.98 -7.98
N LEU A 43 0.65 -11.60 -6.70
CA LEU A 43 -0.55 -10.99 -6.16
C LEU A 43 -0.89 -9.67 -6.86
N ALA A 44 0.13 -8.85 -7.16
CA ALA A 44 -0.07 -7.60 -7.87
C ALA A 44 -0.36 -7.83 -9.35
N ARG A 45 0.46 -8.67 -10.00
CA ARG A 45 0.38 -8.86 -11.46
C ARG A 45 -0.88 -9.58 -11.89
N GLU A 46 -1.26 -10.63 -11.18
CA GLU A 46 -2.37 -11.51 -11.59
C GLU A 46 -3.68 -11.18 -10.88
N HIS A 47 -3.62 -10.59 -9.69
CA HIS A 47 -4.80 -10.37 -8.86
C HIS A 47 -5.03 -8.92 -8.48
N HIS A 48 -4.21 -8.02 -9.00
CA HIS A 48 -4.34 -6.57 -8.86
C HIS A 48 -4.28 -6.04 -7.42
N ASN A 49 -3.76 -6.85 -6.50
CA ASN A 49 -3.61 -6.45 -5.09
C ASN A 49 -2.17 -5.98 -4.87
N PHE A 50 -1.97 -4.68 -4.80
CA PHE A 50 -0.64 -4.06 -4.69
C PHE A 50 -0.19 -3.86 -3.25
N PHE A 51 -1.05 -4.14 -2.28
CA PHE A 51 -0.77 -3.83 -0.87
C PHE A 51 -0.81 -5.05 0.04
N GLY A 52 -1.06 -6.24 -0.50
CA GLY A 52 -1.11 -7.45 0.30
C GLY A 52 -2.28 -7.50 1.28
N ILE A 53 -3.40 -6.86 0.96
CA ILE A 53 -4.55 -6.82 1.84
C ILE A 53 -5.18 -8.21 1.92
N THR A 54 -5.36 -8.71 3.13
CA THR A 54 -5.97 -10.01 3.36
C THR A 54 -7.48 -9.97 3.18
N ALA A 55 -8.07 -11.10 2.81
CA ALA A 55 -9.48 -11.21 2.43
C ALA A 55 -10.38 -11.44 3.64
N TYR A 56 -10.35 -10.48 4.57
CA TYR A 56 -11.23 -10.45 5.73
C TYR A 56 -12.11 -9.21 5.69
N GLY A 57 -13.19 -9.24 6.44
CA GLY A 57 -14.07 -8.09 6.56
C GLY A 57 -15.12 -8.02 5.46
N LYS A 58 -15.80 -6.90 5.42
CA LYS A 58 -16.94 -6.71 4.53
C LYS A 58 -16.52 -6.30 3.13
N LYS A 59 -17.29 -6.72 2.15
CA LYS A 59 -17.20 -6.20 0.79
C LYS A 59 -17.45 -4.70 0.77
N ASN A 60 -16.97 -4.05 -0.27
CA ASN A 60 -17.21 -2.62 -0.49
C ASN A 60 -17.25 -2.35 -1.99
N VAL A 61 -17.32 -1.08 -2.39
CA VAL A 61 -17.44 -0.73 -3.81
C VAL A 61 -16.19 -1.09 -4.61
N TRP A 62 -15.04 -1.29 -3.97
CA TRP A 62 -13.80 -1.62 -4.64
C TRP A 62 -13.44 -3.10 -4.52
N TRP A 63 -13.95 -3.79 -3.51
CA TRP A 63 -13.67 -5.22 -3.30
C TRP A 63 -14.98 -6.00 -3.22
N LYS A 64 -15.15 -6.95 -4.14
CA LYS A 64 -16.38 -7.73 -4.27
C LYS A 64 -16.44 -8.97 -3.36
N GLY A 65 -15.39 -9.21 -2.58
CA GLY A 65 -15.35 -10.36 -1.67
C GLY A 65 -14.52 -11.53 -2.19
N GLU A 66 -13.93 -11.41 -3.38
CA GLU A 66 -13.11 -12.47 -3.94
C GLU A 66 -11.75 -12.55 -3.24
N GLY A 67 -11.24 -13.76 -3.08
CA GLY A 67 -9.94 -13.96 -2.47
C GLY A 67 -9.22 -15.16 -3.06
N ILE A 68 -7.91 -15.19 -2.83
CA ILE A 68 -7.06 -16.29 -3.29
C ILE A 68 -6.09 -16.65 -2.18
N GLU A 69 -5.85 -17.96 -2.02
CA GLU A 69 -4.85 -18.44 -1.06
C GLU A 69 -3.50 -18.50 -1.76
N LEU A 70 -2.50 -17.86 -1.15
CA LEU A 70 -1.13 -17.85 -1.66
C LEU A 70 -0.17 -18.08 -0.51
N GLY A 71 0.96 -18.72 -0.82
CA GLY A 71 2.04 -18.92 0.12
C GLY A 71 1.89 -20.15 1.00
N ALA A 72 2.94 -20.43 1.78
CA ALA A 72 3.05 -21.64 2.59
C ALA A 72 2.07 -21.71 3.75
N HIS A 73 1.55 -20.56 4.19
CA HIS A 73 0.64 -20.49 5.33
C HIS A 73 -0.83 -20.39 4.91
N SER A 74 -1.11 -20.55 3.62
CA SER A 74 -2.46 -20.50 3.06
C SER A 74 -3.23 -19.23 3.47
N LEU A 75 -2.53 -18.10 3.51
CA LEU A 75 -3.17 -16.83 3.75
C LEU A 75 -4.05 -16.48 2.55
N ARG A 76 -5.24 -15.99 2.85
CA ARG A 76 -6.18 -15.58 1.80
C ARG A 76 -6.09 -14.07 1.58
N PHE A 77 -5.81 -13.68 0.33
CA PHE A 77 -5.65 -12.27 -0.06
C PHE A 77 -6.78 -11.82 -0.95
N ARG A 78 -7.12 -10.55 -0.86
CA ARG A 78 -8.15 -9.95 -1.71
C ARG A 78 -7.74 -9.96 -3.17
N VAL A 79 -8.69 -10.27 -4.05
CA VAL A 79 -8.56 -10.17 -5.50
C VAL A 79 -9.39 -8.98 -5.96
N TYR A 80 -8.80 -8.11 -6.78
CA TYR A 80 -9.49 -6.93 -7.29
C TYR A 80 -9.68 -7.01 -8.80
N ASP A 81 -10.69 -6.34 -9.29
CA ASP A 81 -10.96 -6.29 -10.73
C ASP A 81 -9.92 -5.43 -11.47
N THR A 82 -9.41 -4.40 -10.82
CA THR A 82 -8.43 -3.49 -11.40
C THR A 82 -7.38 -3.10 -10.35
N PRO A 83 -6.19 -2.68 -10.79
CA PRO A 83 -5.21 -2.11 -9.85
C PRO A 83 -5.75 -0.88 -9.10
N GLN A 84 -6.51 -0.01 -9.78
CA GLN A 84 -7.09 1.17 -9.15
C GLN A 84 -7.94 0.79 -7.94
N ASP A 85 -8.68 -0.30 -8.03
CA ASP A 85 -9.52 -0.76 -6.93
C ASP A 85 -8.69 -1.09 -5.69
N SER A 86 -7.51 -1.70 -5.86
CA SER A 86 -6.65 -2.00 -4.72
C SER A 86 -6.09 -0.72 -4.09
N PHE A 87 -5.75 0.28 -4.89
CA PHE A 87 -5.28 1.57 -4.37
C PHE A 87 -6.39 2.27 -3.57
N MET A 88 -7.61 2.26 -4.09
CA MET A 88 -8.75 2.87 -3.39
C MET A 88 -9.07 2.14 -2.08
N ASP A 89 -9.09 0.81 -2.12
CA ASP A 89 -9.40 0.00 -0.94
C ASP A 89 -8.32 0.14 0.14
N TYR A 90 -7.05 0.20 -0.27
CA TYR A 90 -5.95 0.49 0.64
C TYR A 90 -6.13 1.86 1.30
N ALA A 91 -6.40 2.89 0.51
CA ALA A 91 -6.56 4.26 1.05
C ALA A 91 -7.75 4.33 2.02
N ARG A 92 -8.85 3.64 1.70
CA ARG A 92 -9.98 3.51 2.61
C ARG A 92 -9.55 2.88 3.93
N LEU A 93 -8.80 1.79 3.86
CA LEU A 93 -8.31 1.08 5.05
C LEU A 93 -7.45 2.01 5.93
N ILE A 94 -6.50 2.70 5.31
CA ILE A 94 -5.62 3.60 6.06
C ILE A 94 -6.43 4.74 6.69
N ARG A 95 -7.35 5.34 5.95
CA ARG A 95 -8.17 6.43 6.46
C ARG A 95 -8.99 6.01 7.68
N HIS A 96 -9.59 4.83 7.64
CA HIS A 96 -10.53 4.40 8.68
C HIS A 96 -9.90 3.61 9.82
N ALA A 97 -8.86 2.82 9.56
CA ALA A 97 -8.24 1.97 10.58
C ALA A 97 -6.91 2.52 11.12
N TYR A 98 -6.28 3.46 10.40
CA TYR A 98 -4.99 4.03 10.75
C TYR A 98 -5.05 5.56 10.62
N THR A 99 -6.07 6.13 11.21
CA THR A 99 -6.38 7.57 11.11
C THR A 99 -5.19 8.47 11.48
N PRO A 100 -4.43 8.20 12.56
CA PRO A 100 -3.28 9.06 12.87
C PRO A 100 -2.25 9.10 11.74
N ALA A 101 -1.99 7.94 11.11
CA ALA A 101 -1.06 7.90 9.98
C ALA A 101 -1.62 8.67 8.78
N ALA A 102 -2.90 8.46 8.46
CA ALA A 102 -3.54 9.18 7.36
C ALA A 102 -3.48 10.70 7.56
N ASP A 103 -3.76 11.15 8.77
CA ASP A 103 -3.72 12.58 9.09
C ASP A 103 -2.32 13.18 9.00
N ALA A 104 -1.30 12.37 9.27
CA ALA A 104 0.10 12.79 9.24
C ALA A 104 0.76 12.62 7.86
N SER A 105 0.02 12.17 6.85
CA SER A 105 0.63 11.66 5.61
C SER A 105 1.35 12.74 4.78
N ASN A 106 1.02 14.02 4.94
CA ASN A 106 1.72 15.08 4.23
C ASN A 106 3.15 15.27 4.73
N ASN A 107 3.47 14.70 5.88
CA ASN A 107 4.83 14.59 6.38
C ASN A 107 5.22 13.10 6.30
N PRO A 108 6.00 12.69 5.26
CA PRO A 108 6.31 11.27 5.09
C PRO A 108 7.04 10.64 6.28
N GLN A 109 7.88 11.39 7.00
CA GLN A 109 8.55 10.88 8.19
C GLN A 109 7.56 10.57 9.30
N ALA A 110 6.59 11.45 9.52
CA ALA A 110 5.55 11.25 10.53
C ALA A 110 4.64 10.08 10.14
N PHE A 111 4.27 9.98 8.87
CA PHE A 111 3.49 8.84 8.37
C PHE A 111 4.23 7.53 8.60
N ALA A 112 5.51 7.49 8.20
CA ALA A 112 6.33 6.28 8.33
C ALA A 112 6.42 5.82 9.78
N ARG A 113 6.62 6.75 10.69
CA ARG A 113 6.67 6.43 12.13
C ARG A 113 5.33 5.89 12.61
N SER A 114 4.24 6.56 12.26
CA SER A 114 2.90 6.18 12.71
C SER A 114 2.53 4.78 12.22
N ILE A 115 2.73 4.51 10.92
CA ILE A 115 2.34 3.23 10.33
C ILE A 115 3.24 2.08 10.80
N SER A 116 4.55 2.33 10.94
CA SER A 116 5.52 1.30 11.32
C SER A 116 5.33 0.82 12.75
N TYR A 117 4.87 1.70 13.63
CA TYR A 117 4.65 1.36 15.04
C TYR A 117 3.19 1.05 15.35
N SER A 118 2.36 0.93 14.33
CA SER A 118 0.97 0.50 14.45
C SER A 118 0.86 -1.01 14.23
N ARG A 119 -0.35 -1.52 14.39
CA ARG A 119 -0.63 -2.94 14.10
C ARG A 119 -0.54 -3.29 12.61
N TYR A 120 -0.34 -2.30 11.74
CA TYR A 120 -0.11 -2.56 10.31
C TYR A 120 1.13 -3.44 10.12
N ILE A 121 2.15 -3.24 10.95
CA ILE A 121 3.37 -4.04 10.93
C ILE A 121 3.38 -4.96 12.15
N SER A 122 3.45 -6.27 11.92
CA SER A 122 3.46 -7.27 12.98
C SER A 122 4.87 -7.80 13.21
N GLU A 123 5.43 -7.53 14.39
CA GLU A 123 6.73 -8.08 14.77
C GLU A 123 6.65 -9.58 15.08
N VAL A 124 5.46 -10.07 15.36
CA VAL A 124 5.25 -11.50 15.61
C VAL A 124 5.63 -12.33 14.40
N ASN A 125 5.43 -11.77 13.19
CA ASN A 125 5.75 -12.45 11.93
C ASN A 125 7.19 -12.20 11.47
N GLY A 126 8.04 -11.64 12.32
CA GLY A 126 9.42 -11.38 11.98
C GLY A 126 9.68 -10.02 11.33
N ASP A 127 8.66 -9.19 11.19
CA ASP A 127 8.81 -7.85 10.63
C ASP A 127 9.60 -6.98 11.60
N ASN A 128 10.45 -6.11 11.05
CA ASN A 128 11.23 -5.14 11.82
C ASN A 128 10.65 -3.75 11.56
N ARG A 129 10.03 -3.18 12.59
CA ARG A 129 9.36 -1.87 12.49
C ARG A 129 10.31 -0.77 12.07
N GLU A 130 11.52 -0.76 12.64
CA GLU A 130 12.49 0.29 12.35
C GLU A 130 13.05 0.17 10.94
N ALA A 131 13.30 -1.05 10.46
CA ALA A 131 13.70 -1.27 9.08
C ALA A 131 12.61 -0.84 8.10
N TYR A 132 11.36 -1.15 8.42
CA TYR A 132 10.23 -0.73 7.60
C TYR A 132 10.12 0.80 7.53
N ARG A 133 10.24 1.47 8.67
CA ARG A 133 10.19 2.93 8.75
C ARG A 133 11.27 3.57 7.86
N ILE A 134 12.50 3.08 7.98
CA ILE A 134 13.63 3.61 7.24
C ILE A 134 13.44 3.40 5.73
N LEU A 135 13.02 2.20 5.34
CA LEU A 135 12.77 1.89 3.93
C LEU A 135 11.65 2.76 3.36
N LEU A 136 10.58 2.94 4.11
CA LEU A 136 9.45 3.74 3.66
C LEU A 136 9.87 5.20 3.41
N ILE A 137 10.65 5.78 4.32
CA ILE A 137 11.15 7.14 4.16
C ILE A 137 12.06 7.24 2.92
N LYS A 138 12.94 6.27 2.74
CA LYS A 138 13.85 6.24 1.58
C LYS A 138 13.05 6.21 0.27
N LEU A 139 12.02 5.38 0.21
CA LEU A 139 11.18 5.28 -0.99
C LEU A 139 10.38 6.55 -1.24
N CYS A 140 9.87 7.17 -0.19
CA CYS A 140 9.17 8.46 -0.34
C CYS A 140 10.09 9.52 -0.95
N ARG A 141 11.35 9.58 -0.52
CA ARG A 141 12.32 10.52 -1.10
C ARG A 141 12.60 10.22 -2.56
N GLN A 142 12.73 8.94 -2.89
CA GLN A 142 12.97 8.52 -4.29
C GLN A 142 11.78 8.90 -5.17
N ILE A 143 10.57 8.65 -4.72
CA ILE A 143 9.35 8.98 -5.46
C ILE A 143 9.24 10.50 -5.65
N GLU A 144 9.51 11.27 -4.59
CA GLU A 144 9.47 12.74 -4.66
C GLU A 144 10.41 13.29 -5.74
N LYS A 145 11.58 12.67 -5.92
CA LYS A 145 12.54 13.13 -6.95
C LYS A 145 12.09 12.79 -8.36
N ILE A 146 11.36 11.68 -8.53
CA ILE A 146 11.00 11.16 -9.86
C ILE A 146 9.65 11.70 -10.33
N LYS A 147 8.73 11.97 -9.40
CA LYS A 147 7.33 12.27 -9.74
C LYS A 147 7.13 13.52 -10.60
N ASP A 148 8.09 14.41 -10.57
CA ASP A 148 8.06 15.62 -11.39
C ASP A 148 8.90 15.43 -12.66
#